data_b139cd54591ee0f4ce8824cac2ac174b
#
_entry.id   b139cd54591ee0f4ce8824cac2ac174b
#
_cell.length_a   1.000
_cell.length_b   1.000
_cell.length_c   1.000
_cell.angle_alpha   90.00
_cell.angle_beta   90.00
_cell.angle_gamma   90.00
#
_symmetry.space_group_name_H-M   'P 1'
#
loop_
_entity.id
_entity.type
_entity.pdbx_description
1 polymer ?
#
loop_
_entity_poly.entity_id
_entity_poly.type
_entity_poly.pdbx_seq_one_letter_code
_entity_poly.pdbx_strand_id
1 'polypeptide(L)'
;MMKENWVYRRGDIYCADLDPVVGSEQGGIRPVIVIQNDTGNKHAPTLIVATVTTRIHKKANMPTHLVIYDNPAFKEASVVQLEQIRTIDKSRIDNYLGKVTPREMVAIDKALSVSLAMEQLKKRSTKHRPKKEKE
;
A
#
# COMPACT_ATOMS: atom_id res chain seq x y z
N MET A 1 -1.67 13.74 -15.70
CA MET A 1 -1.51 14.66 -14.57
C MET A 1 -2.86 14.97 -13.93
N MET A 2 -2.92 14.98 -12.63
CA MET A 2 -4.19 15.20 -11.93
C MET A 2 -4.56 16.68 -11.90
N LYS A 3 -5.87 16.95 -11.82
CA LYS A 3 -6.37 18.32 -11.71
C LYS A 3 -6.00 18.94 -10.38
N GLU A 4 -5.85 20.26 -10.34
CA GLU A 4 -5.45 20.98 -9.12
C GLU A 4 -6.36 20.70 -7.92
N ASN A 5 -7.64 20.58 -8.14
CA ASN A 5 -8.62 20.36 -7.07
C ASN A 5 -8.99 18.90 -6.90
N TRP A 6 -8.17 18.00 -7.41
CA TRP A 6 -8.42 16.57 -7.26
C TRP A 6 -8.32 16.15 -5.80
N VAL A 7 -9.27 15.32 -5.35
CA VAL A 7 -9.30 14.83 -3.98
C VAL A 7 -8.80 13.39 -3.96
N TYR A 8 -7.65 13.19 -3.35
CA TYR A 8 -7.10 11.84 -3.14
C TYR A 8 -7.78 11.19 -1.95
N ARG A 9 -8.14 9.92 -2.07
CA ARG A 9 -8.83 9.18 -1.01
C ARG A 9 -8.13 7.87 -0.71
N ARG A 10 -8.17 7.45 0.53
CA ARG A 10 -7.64 6.15 0.93
C ARG A 10 -8.35 5.05 0.16
N GLY A 11 -7.58 4.14 -0.43
CA GLY A 11 -8.11 3.07 -1.29
C GLY A 11 -8.14 3.41 -2.77
N ASP A 12 -7.87 4.66 -3.14
CA ASP A 12 -7.73 5.02 -4.56
C ASP A 12 -6.53 4.32 -5.17
N ILE A 13 -6.65 4.00 -6.46
CA ILE A 13 -5.60 3.38 -7.25
C ILE A 13 -5.16 4.36 -8.31
N TYR A 14 -3.87 4.64 -8.36
CA TYR A 14 -3.28 5.57 -9.32
C TYR A 14 -2.12 4.92 -10.05
N CYS A 15 -1.86 5.41 -11.26
CA CYS A 15 -0.60 5.15 -11.94
C CYS A 15 0.41 6.20 -11.45
N ALA A 16 1.60 5.77 -11.06
CA ALA A 16 2.61 6.67 -10.52
C ALA A 16 3.98 6.31 -11.04
N ASP A 17 4.84 7.31 -11.16
CA ASP A 17 6.25 7.13 -11.48
C ASP A 17 7.03 7.01 -10.17
N LEU A 18 7.55 5.83 -9.91
CA LEU A 18 8.24 5.51 -8.66
C LEU A 18 9.75 5.69 -8.73
N ASP A 19 10.30 5.94 -9.91
CA ASP A 19 11.73 6.16 -10.06
C ASP A 19 12.14 7.57 -9.60
N PRO A 20 13.38 7.73 -9.14
CA PRO A 20 14.41 6.71 -8.96
C PRO A 20 14.22 5.90 -7.67
N VAL A 21 14.73 4.66 -7.71
CA VAL A 21 14.72 3.78 -6.55
C VAL A 21 16.13 3.23 -6.33
N VAL A 22 16.33 2.58 -5.17
CA VAL A 22 17.60 1.98 -4.80
C VAL A 22 17.39 0.49 -4.54
N GLY A 23 18.28 -0.33 -5.13
CA GLY A 23 18.31 -1.76 -4.86
C GLY A 23 17.00 -2.48 -5.15
N SER A 24 16.46 -3.15 -4.13
CA SER A 24 15.28 -3.99 -4.28
C SER A 24 13.95 -3.23 -4.16
N GLU A 25 13.99 -1.92 -4.06
CA GLU A 25 12.76 -1.13 -4.04
C GLU A 25 12.00 -1.27 -5.36
N GLN A 26 10.68 -1.33 -5.25
CA GLN A 26 9.83 -1.41 -6.43
C GLN A 26 9.84 -0.07 -7.18
N GLY A 27 10.30 -0.08 -8.43
CA GLY A 27 10.44 1.13 -9.24
C GLY A 27 9.61 1.10 -10.51
N GLY A 28 9.82 2.10 -11.35
CA GLY A 28 9.14 2.24 -12.64
C GLY A 28 7.77 2.88 -12.53
N ILE A 29 7.10 2.96 -13.67
CA ILE A 29 5.73 3.47 -13.74
C ILE A 29 4.79 2.29 -13.51
N ARG A 30 3.99 2.36 -12.44
CA ARG A 30 3.11 1.26 -12.07
C ARG A 30 1.97 1.70 -11.18
N PRO A 31 0.96 0.83 -11.01
CA PRO A 31 -0.13 1.13 -10.10
C PRO A 31 0.33 1.19 -8.66
N VAL A 32 -0.28 2.10 -7.91
CA VAL A 32 -0.11 2.22 -6.46
C VAL A 32 -1.49 2.40 -5.83
N ILE A 33 -1.61 1.97 -4.57
CA ILE A 33 -2.85 2.12 -3.82
C ILE A 33 -2.57 3.04 -2.64
N VAL A 34 -3.39 4.07 -2.49
CA VAL A 34 -3.25 5.03 -1.38
C VAL A 34 -3.69 4.35 -0.08
N ILE A 35 -2.80 4.32 0.89
CA ILE A 35 -3.09 3.77 2.21
C ILE A 35 -3.05 4.83 3.32
N GLN A 36 -2.61 6.04 2.99
CA GLN A 36 -2.60 7.17 3.92
C GLN A 36 -4.02 7.58 4.29
N ASN A 37 -4.21 8.05 5.52
CA ASN A 37 -5.51 8.54 5.98
C ASN A 37 -5.96 9.77 5.20
N ASP A 38 -7.29 10.01 5.19
CA ASP A 38 -7.86 11.03 4.32
C ASP A 38 -7.55 12.46 4.77
N THR A 39 -7.29 12.68 6.04
CA THR A 39 -6.83 13.99 6.49
C THR A 39 -5.46 14.32 5.91
N GLY A 40 -4.54 13.36 5.96
CA GLY A 40 -3.24 13.51 5.33
C GLY A 40 -3.35 13.65 3.81
N ASN A 41 -4.22 12.86 3.19
CA ASN A 41 -4.44 12.93 1.75
C ASN A 41 -4.89 14.33 1.30
N LYS A 42 -5.68 14.99 2.13
CA LYS A 42 -6.18 16.33 1.83
C LYS A 42 -5.11 17.41 2.04
N HIS A 43 -4.34 17.32 3.11
CA HIS A 43 -3.50 18.43 3.56
C HIS A 43 -2.02 18.27 3.24
N ALA A 44 -1.50 17.05 3.14
CA ALA A 44 -0.08 16.85 2.88
C ALA A 44 0.24 16.92 1.39
N PRO A 45 1.46 17.35 1.02
CA PRO A 45 1.90 17.30 -0.38
C PRO A 45 2.28 15.91 -0.85
N THR A 46 2.25 14.93 0.05
CA THR A 46 2.68 13.56 -0.18
C THR A 46 1.58 12.56 0.10
N LEU A 47 1.75 11.34 -0.43
CA LEU A 47 0.85 10.22 -0.18
C LEU A 47 1.67 9.02 0.28
N ILE A 48 1.13 8.26 1.24
CA ILE A 48 1.68 6.95 1.58
C ILE A 48 0.95 5.94 0.72
N VAL A 49 1.70 5.15 -0.04
CA VAL A 49 1.13 4.19 -0.99
C VAL A 49 1.74 2.80 -0.83
N ALA A 50 0.99 1.78 -1.22
CA ALA A 50 1.49 0.43 -1.41
C ALA A 50 1.69 0.20 -2.91
N THR A 51 2.78 -0.45 -3.28
CA THR A 51 3.06 -0.74 -4.68
C THR A 51 2.36 -2.02 -5.13
N VAL A 52 2.13 -2.12 -6.43
CA VAL A 52 1.41 -3.24 -7.04
C VAL A 52 2.25 -3.82 -8.18
N THR A 53 2.26 -5.13 -8.28
CA THR A 53 2.99 -5.84 -9.34
C THR A 53 2.12 -6.95 -9.93
N THR A 54 2.41 -7.36 -11.16
CA THR A 54 1.73 -8.49 -11.79
C THR A 54 2.48 -9.82 -11.62
N ARG A 55 3.57 -9.84 -10.87
CA ARG A 55 4.37 -11.05 -10.66
C ARG A 55 3.79 -11.97 -9.59
N ILE A 56 2.61 -12.50 -9.85
CA ILE A 56 1.83 -13.27 -8.88
C ILE A 56 2.52 -14.55 -8.44
N HIS A 57 3.04 -15.31 -9.39
CA HIS A 57 3.56 -16.65 -9.11
C HIS A 57 4.72 -16.67 -8.12
N LYS A 58 5.43 -15.57 -7.97
CA LYS A 58 6.56 -15.47 -7.05
C LYS A 58 6.17 -14.92 -5.68
N LYS A 59 4.96 -14.35 -5.55
CA LYS A 59 4.65 -13.51 -4.40
C LYS A 59 3.32 -13.81 -3.73
N ALA A 60 2.53 -14.73 -4.27
CA ALA A 60 1.15 -14.92 -3.85
C ALA A 60 0.97 -15.38 -2.40
N ASN A 61 1.94 -16.08 -1.84
CA ASN A 61 1.80 -16.70 -0.52
C ASN A 61 2.41 -15.94 0.65
N MET A 62 2.85 -14.72 0.43
CA MET A 62 3.41 -13.92 1.52
C MET A 62 2.30 -13.23 2.31
N PRO A 63 2.37 -13.25 3.66
CA PRO A 63 1.31 -12.65 4.48
C PRO A 63 1.20 -11.14 4.34
N THR A 64 2.21 -10.48 3.80
CA THR A 64 2.19 -9.05 3.51
C THR A 64 1.68 -8.75 2.10
N HIS A 65 1.28 -9.77 1.36
CA HIS A 65 0.76 -9.62 -0.01
C HIS A 65 -0.72 -9.93 -0.08
N LEU A 66 -1.38 -9.26 -1.01
CA LEU A 66 -2.78 -9.49 -1.33
C LEU A 66 -2.92 -9.56 -2.84
N VAL A 67 -3.56 -10.62 -3.34
CA VAL A 67 -3.84 -10.73 -4.77
C VAL A 67 -5.23 -10.17 -5.05
N ILE A 68 -5.32 -9.26 -6.00
CA ILE A 68 -6.58 -8.71 -6.49
C ILE A 68 -6.83 -9.30 -7.87
N TYR A 69 -7.92 -10.06 -8.01
CA TYR A 69 -8.23 -10.78 -9.24
C TYR A 69 -9.18 -10.03 -10.17
N ASP A 70 -10.16 -9.32 -9.61
CA ASP A 70 -11.28 -8.78 -10.38
C ASP A 70 -11.55 -7.31 -10.09
N ASN A 71 -10.55 -6.48 -10.23
CA ASN A 71 -10.76 -5.05 -10.10
C ASN A 71 -10.52 -4.38 -11.46
N PRO A 72 -11.47 -3.62 -11.99
CA PRO A 72 -11.33 -3.01 -13.32
C PRO A 72 -10.19 -2.00 -13.43
N ALA A 73 -9.61 -1.55 -12.32
CA ALA A 73 -8.42 -0.71 -12.34
C ALA A 73 -7.20 -1.43 -12.88
N PHE A 74 -7.19 -2.76 -12.82
CA PHE A 74 -6.08 -3.60 -13.28
C PHE A 74 -6.49 -4.44 -14.47
N LYS A 75 -5.62 -4.53 -15.47
CA LYS A 75 -5.88 -5.33 -16.67
C LYS A 75 -5.79 -6.83 -16.40
N GLU A 76 -5.07 -7.21 -15.36
CA GLU A 76 -4.87 -8.59 -14.98
C GLU A 76 -4.73 -8.70 -13.48
N ALA A 77 -4.78 -9.92 -12.96
CA ALA A 77 -4.59 -10.16 -11.53
C ALA A 77 -3.27 -9.53 -11.07
N SER A 78 -3.30 -8.89 -9.93
CA SER A 78 -2.19 -8.09 -9.44
C SER A 78 -1.96 -8.32 -7.95
N VAL A 79 -0.71 -8.19 -7.53
CA VAL A 79 -0.32 -8.36 -6.12
C VAL A 79 -0.04 -7.00 -5.50
N VAL A 80 -0.73 -6.69 -4.42
CA VAL A 80 -0.45 -5.52 -3.58
C VAL A 80 0.62 -5.92 -2.58
N GLN A 81 1.69 -5.14 -2.52
CA GLN A 81 2.86 -5.45 -1.69
C GLN A 81 2.92 -4.51 -0.49
N LEU A 82 2.41 -4.98 0.66
CA LEU A 82 2.35 -4.13 1.85
C LEU A 82 3.69 -4.02 2.59
N GLU A 83 4.71 -4.74 2.15
CA GLU A 83 6.08 -4.51 2.60
C GLU A 83 6.81 -3.48 1.73
N GLN A 84 6.22 -3.15 0.58
CA GLN A 84 6.77 -2.13 -0.34
C GLN A 84 5.91 -0.87 -0.27
N ILE A 85 5.72 -0.37 0.93
CA ILE A 85 5.02 0.91 1.11
C ILE A 85 6.04 2.02 1.07
N ARG A 86 5.60 3.19 0.59
CA ARG A 86 6.48 4.35 0.55
C ARG A 86 5.68 5.64 0.49
N THR A 87 6.33 6.71 0.88
CA THR A 87 5.79 8.06 0.75
C THR A 87 6.27 8.64 -0.56
N ILE A 88 5.33 9.10 -1.37
CA ILE A 88 5.65 9.74 -2.65
C ILE A 88 5.07 11.14 -2.70
N ASP A 89 5.72 12.03 -3.42
CA ASP A 89 5.17 13.34 -3.71
C ASP A 89 3.96 13.19 -4.63
N LYS A 90 2.95 14.03 -4.45
CA LYS A 90 1.76 13.99 -5.32
C LYS A 90 2.09 14.24 -6.79
N SER A 91 3.19 14.93 -7.07
CA SER A 91 3.64 15.17 -8.45
C SER A 91 4.03 13.90 -9.19
N ARG A 92 4.25 12.79 -8.48
CA ARG A 92 4.56 11.49 -9.11
C ARG A 92 3.32 10.80 -9.67
N ILE A 93 2.13 11.28 -9.34
CA ILE A 93 0.88 10.67 -9.79
C ILE A 93 0.59 11.11 -11.22
N ASP A 94 0.37 10.13 -12.11
CA ASP A 94 0.00 10.41 -13.50
C ASP A 94 -1.51 10.47 -13.69
N ASN A 95 -2.21 9.39 -13.31
CA ASN A 95 -3.65 9.33 -13.54
C ASN A 95 -4.34 8.40 -12.55
N TYR A 96 -5.62 8.62 -12.40
CA TYR A 96 -6.50 7.81 -11.57
C TYR A 96 -6.93 6.55 -12.34
N LEU A 97 -6.78 5.38 -11.72
CA LEU A 97 -7.16 4.11 -12.34
C LEU A 97 -8.47 3.55 -11.79
N GLY A 98 -8.81 3.90 -10.55
CA GLY A 98 -9.99 3.36 -9.89
C GLY A 98 -9.80 3.32 -8.40
N LYS A 99 -10.53 2.42 -7.74
CA LYS A 99 -10.42 2.26 -6.29
C LYS A 99 -10.61 0.80 -5.90
N VAL A 100 -10.10 0.43 -4.74
CA VAL A 100 -10.33 -0.90 -4.20
C VAL A 100 -11.74 -1.00 -3.64
N THR A 101 -12.28 -2.22 -3.62
CA THR A 101 -13.57 -2.48 -2.99
C THR A 101 -13.42 -2.47 -1.46
N PRO A 102 -14.52 -2.32 -0.71
CA PRO A 102 -14.43 -2.42 0.75
C PRO A 102 -13.83 -3.74 1.23
N ARG A 103 -14.14 -4.85 0.56
CA ARG A 103 -13.57 -6.16 0.91
C ARG A 103 -12.06 -6.18 0.67
N GLU A 104 -11.63 -5.63 -0.45
CA GLU A 104 -10.20 -5.52 -0.76
C GLU A 104 -9.48 -4.63 0.26
N MET A 105 -10.13 -3.54 0.70
CA MET A 105 -9.53 -2.65 1.68
C MET A 105 -9.33 -3.35 3.03
N VAL A 106 -10.29 -4.16 3.47
CA VAL A 106 -10.15 -4.95 4.69
C VAL A 106 -8.93 -5.87 4.60
N ALA A 107 -8.77 -6.55 3.47
CA ALA A 107 -7.64 -7.45 3.26
C ALA A 107 -6.31 -6.69 3.19
N ILE A 108 -6.31 -5.50 2.59
CA ILE A 108 -5.13 -4.63 2.56
C ILE A 108 -4.74 -4.22 3.99
N ASP A 109 -5.72 -3.81 4.79
CA ASP A 109 -5.45 -3.39 6.17
C ASP A 109 -4.87 -4.55 7.00
N LYS A 110 -5.36 -5.76 6.79
CA LYS A 110 -4.83 -6.93 7.47
C LYS A 110 -3.38 -7.20 7.09
N ALA A 111 -3.07 -7.18 5.80
CA ALA A 111 -1.71 -7.39 5.32
C ALA A 111 -0.77 -6.27 5.78
N LEU A 112 -1.26 -5.04 5.82
CA LEU A 112 -0.50 -3.90 6.33
C LEU A 112 -0.20 -4.06 7.82
N SER A 113 -1.17 -4.52 8.60
CA SER A 113 -0.98 -4.78 10.02
C SER A 113 0.08 -5.84 10.26
N VAL A 114 0.13 -6.87 9.43
CA VAL A 114 1.20 -7.87 9.48
C VAL A 114 2.55 -7.22 9.16
N SER A 115 2.61 -6.46 8.08
CA SER A 115 3.84 -5.82 7.65
C SER A 115 4.44 -4.91 8.73
N LEU A 116 3.59 -4.19 9.44
CA LEU A 116 4.03 -3.23 10.47
C LEU A 116 3.97 -3.80 11.88
N ALA A 117 3.63 -5.08 12.03
CA ALA A 117 3.53 -5.76 13.33
C ALA A 117 2.48 -5.13 14.26
N MET A 118 1.43 -4.53 13.71
CA MET A 118 0.41 -3.87 14.52
C MET A 118 -0.43 -4.85 15.33
N GLU A 119 -0.64 -6.06 14.83
CA GLU A 119 -1.35 -7.10 15.56
C GLU A 119 -0.60 -7.52 16.82
N GLN A 120 0.73 -7.47 16.79
CA GLN A 120 1.56 -7.85 17.92
C GLN A 120 1.51 -6.84 19.06
N LEU A 121 1.26 -5.58 18.76
CA LEU A 121 1.06 -4.57 19.80
C LEU A 121 -0.15 -4.92 20.67
N LYS A 122 -1.22 -5.39 20.05
CA LYS A 122 -2.42 -5.80 20.74
C LYS A 122 -2.16 -6.99 21.66
N LYS A 123 -1.36 -7.96 21.21
CA LYS A 123 -0.97 -9.11 22.01
C LYS A 123 -0.09 -8.72 23.18
N ARG A 124 0.80 -7.78 23.00
CA ARG A 124 1.69 -7.29 24.08
C ARG A 124 0.91 -6.64 25.21
N SER A 125 -0.19 -6.00 24.93
CA SER A 125 -1.00 -5.36 25.97
C SER A 125 -1.62 -6.38 26.93
N THR A 126 -1.71 -7.66 26.55
CA THR A 126 -2.30 -8.72 27.35
C THR A 126 -1.31 -9.71 27.91
N LYS A 127 -0.04 -9.66 27.49
CA LYS A 127 1.00 -10.60 27.92
C LYS A 127 2.15 -9.88 28.60
N HIS A 128 2.61 -10.47 29.67
CA HIS A 128 3.77 -9.96 30.35
C HIS A 128 5.05 -10.30 29.59
N ARG A 129 5.90 -9.30 29.37
CA ARG A 129 7.15 -9.50 28.66
C ARG A 129 8.22 -10.09 29.58
N PRO A 130 8.91 -11.16 29.16
CA PRO A 130 10.00 -11.70 29.97
C PRO A 130 11.12 -10.69 30.15
N LYS A 131 11.69 -10.65 31.36
CA LYS A 131 12.74 -9.70 31.70
C LYS A 131 14.00 -9.83 30.87
N LYS A 132 14.37 -11.05 30.52
CA LYS A 132 15.60 -11.30 29.75
C LYS A 132 15.59 -10.73 28.35
N GLU A 133 14.47 -10.24 27.88
CA GLU A 133 14.35 -9.63 26.57
C GLU A 133 14.68 -8.15 26.55
N LYS A 134 15.10 -7.61 27.68
CA LYS A 134 15.29 -6.17 27.81
C LYS A 134 16.58 -5.66 27.22
N GLU A 135 17.57 -6.49 27.02
CA GLU A 135 18.85 -6.01 26.51
C GLU A 135 18.79 -5.64 25.05
#